data_d388552dd7b2eb794619fbbf16b55cdc
#
_entry.id   d388552dd7b2eb794619fbbf16b55cdc
#
_cell.length_a   1.000
_cell.length_b   1.000
_cell.length_c   1.000
_cell.angle_alpha   90.00
_cell.angle_beta   90.00
_cell.angle_gamma   90.00
#
_symmetry.space_group_name_H-M   'P 1'
#
loop_
_entity.id
_entity.type
_entity.pdbx_description
1 polymer ?
#
loop_
_entity_poly.entity_id
_entity_poly.type
_entity_poly.pdbx_seq_one_letter_code
_entity_poly.pdbx_strand_id
1 'polypeptide(L)'
;MTRPGSDIRVILFDLDNTLYPPDAGLIEAGDRLIADFIARRLDLPWDEADRLRVRLWLQYGATARGLEVEYGIPQREYFTGSLERVDVSRYISPDPDLAELLGSLPQRRFVFTNSSELYAERVLEALGVRGLFEGVFHIESSGGRPKPDSHPYDVAVQATGEQPQHMALIDDTEANLGPAAEMGMLTIKLGEAPDDPRHLHLIDLHDLPGLL
;
A
#
# COMPACT_ATOMS: atom_id res chain seq x y z
N MET A 1 -30.74 -4.15 -12.06
CA MET A 1 -29.46 -4.51 -11.42
C MET A 1 -28.64 -3.24 -11.39
N THR A 2 -28.37 -2.68 -10.22
CA THR A 2 -27.43 -1.56 -10.04
C THR A 2 -26.03 -2.03 -10.45
N ARG A 3 -25.26 -1.18 -11.14
CA ARG A 3 -23.86 -1.48 -11.47
C ARG A 3 -23.09 -1.76 -10.16
N PRO A 4 -22.20 -2.76 -10.13
CA PRO A 4 -21.23 -2.86 -9.03
C PRO A 4 -20.50 -1.52 -8.96
N GLY A 5 -20.42 -0.89 -7.80
CA GLY A 5 -19.71 0.39 -7.64
C GLY A 5 -20.59 1.65 -7.62
N SER A 6 -21.86 1.60 -8.01
CA SER A 6 -22.73 2.80 -8.08
C SER A 6 -23.05 3.48 -6.73
N ASP A 7 -22.62 2.91 -5.59
CA ASP A 7 -22.84 3.46 -4.25
C ASP A 7 -21.54 3.55 -3.42
N ILE A 8 -20.39 3.55 -4.10
CA ILE A 8 -19.07 3.71 -3.44
C ILE A 8 -18.88 5.19 -3.08
N ARG A 9 -18.54 5.44 -1.82
CA ARG A 9 -18.34 6.78 -1.23
C ARG A 9 -16.92 7.01 -0.77
N VAL A 10 -16.20 5.94 -0.44
CA VAL A 10 -14.80 5.98 0.00
C VAL A 10 -13.99 5.00 -0.84
N ILE A 11 -12.82 5.46 -1.30
CA ILE A 11 -11.84 4.62 -1.97
C ILE A 11 -10.56 4.62 -1.13
N LEU A 12 -10.09 3.42 -0.83
CA LEU A 12 -8.78 3.15 -0.27
C LEU A 12 -7.85 2.77 -1.41
N PHE A 13 -6.77 3.49 -1.57
CA PHE A 13 -5.72 3.21 -2.55
C PHE A 13 -4.49 2.65 -1.83
N ASP A 14 -3.99 1.50 -2.23
CA ASP A 14 -2.63 1.18 -1.91
C ASP A 14 -1.68 2.21 -2.53
N LEU A 15 -0.43 2.27 -2.06
CA LEU A 15 0.54 3.25 -2.49
C LEU A 15 1.51 2.69 -3.52
N ASP A 16 2.27 1.69 -3.08
CA ASP A 16 3.42 1.16 -3.80
C ASP A 16 2.96 0.26 -4.96
N ASN A 17 3.44 0.50 -6.19
CA ASN A 17 2.97 -0.14 -7.42
C ASN A 17 1.47 0.05 -7.73
N THR A 18 0.80 0.96 -7.01
CA THR A 18 -0.61 1.30 -7.23
C THR A 18 -0.75 2.75 -7.69
N LEU A 19 -0.22 3.73 -6.96
CA LEU A 19 -0.26 5.15 -7.35
C LEU A 19 0.90 5.55 -8.28
N TYR A 20 1.87 4.70 -8.45
CA TYR A 20 2.96 4.81 -9.41
C TYR A 20 3.33 3.42 -9.95
N PRO A 21 3.85 3.32 -11.18
CA PRO A 21 4.08 2.02 -11.81
C PRO A 21 5.29 1.28 -11.21
N PRO A 22 5.30 -0.07 -11.27
CA PRO A 22 6.40 -0.90 -10.75
C PRO A 22 7.76 -0.57 -11.36
N ASP A 23 7.81 -0.17 -12.64
CA ASP A 23 9.04 0.17 -13.36
C ASP A 23 9.63 1.53 -13.00
N ALA A 24 9.01 2.28 -12.07
CA ALA A 24 9.61 3.49 -11.51
C ALA A 24 10.94 3.22 -10.79
N GLY A 25 11.19 1.98 -10.33
CA GLY A 25 12.43 1.58 -9.67
C GLY A 25 12.52 1.97 -8.19
N LEU A 26 11.46 2.56 -7.62
CA LEU A 26 11.45 3.00 -6.22
C LEU A 26 11.43 1.81 -5.26
N ILE A 27 10.66 0.77 -5.57
CA ILE A 27 10.59 -0.45 -4.76
C ILE A 27 11.94 -1.15 -4.73
N GLU A 28 12.61 -1.32 -5.86
CA GLU A 28 13.93 -1.95 -5.93
C GLU A 28 14.98 -1.18 -5.13
N ALA A 29 14.88 0.16 -5.13
CA ALA A 29 15.76 0.99 -4.33
C ALA A 29 15.48 0.83 -2.82
N GLY A 30 14.21 0.77 -2.44
CA GLY A 30 13.77 0.48 -1.08
C GLY A 30 14.23 -0.90 -0.61
N ASP A 31 14.04 -1.91 -1.43
CA ASP A 31 14.44 -3.30 -1.16
C ASP A 31 15.94 -3.45 -0.90
N ARG A 32 16.78 -2.75 -1.67
CA ARG A 32 18.23 -2.72 -1.43
C ARG A 32 18.57 -2.10 -0.07
N LEU A 33 17.93 -0.98 0.29
CA LEU A 33 18.15 -0.35 1.60
C LEU A 33 17.67 -1.23 2.76
N ILE A 34 16.60 -1.99 2.56
CA ILE A 34 16.11 -2.97 3.54
C ILE A 34 17.11 -4.11 3.70
N ALA A 35 17.58 -4.70 2.60
CA ALA A 35 18.60 -5.76 2.63
C ALA A 35 19.90 -5.27 3.28
N ASP A 36 20.37 -4.06 2.96
CA ASP A 36 21.51 -3.42 3.58
C ASP A 36 21.32 -3.20 5.09
N PHE A 37 20.14 -2.80 5.51
CA PHE A 37 19.80 -2.64 6.93
C PHE A 37 19.87 -3.98 7.66
N ILE A 38 19.22 -5.02 7.10
CA ILE A 38 19.20 -6.36 7.68
C ILE A 38 20.62 -6.94 7.76
N ALA A 39 21.41 -6.82 6.69
CA ALA A 39 22.78 -7.30 6.63
C ALA A 39 23.64 -6.72 7.76
N ARG A 40 23.59 -5.39 7.94
CA ARG A 40 24.32 -4.70 9.02
C ARG A 40 23.79 -5.02 10.41
N ARG A 41 22.48 -5.12 10.55
CA ARG A 41 21.82 -5.27 11.86
C ARG A 41 21.95 -6.67 12.43
N LEU A 42 21.99 -7.69 11.57
CA LEU A 42 22.06 -9.11 11.93
C LEU A 42 23.42 -9.74 11.62
N ASP A 43 24.40 -8.97 11.13
CA ASP A 43 25.73 -9.44 10.71
C ASP A 43 25.65 -10.60 9.69
N LEU A 44 24.81 -10.41 8.67
CA LEU A 44 24.55 -11.40 7.61
C LEU A 44 25.21 -10.98 6.30
N PRO A 45 25.64 -11.93 5.46
CA PRO A 45 25.92 -11.68 4.04
C PRO A 45 24.72 -11.04 3.36
N TRP A 46 24.96 -10.14 2.41
CA TRP A 46 23.88 -9.39 1.75
C TRP A 46 22.82 -10.30 1.11
N ASP A 47 23.24 -11.34 0.41
CA ASP A 47 22.33 -12.31 -0.25
C ASP A 47 21.45 -13.07 0.76
N GLU A 48 21.94 -13.32 1.98
CA GLU A 48 21.15 -13.93 3.04
C GLU A 48 20.14 -12.94 3.62
N ALA A 49 20.56 -11.68 3.77
CA ALA A 49 19.70 -10.61 4.24
C ALA A 49 18.55 -10.34 3.26
N ASP A 50 18.81 -10.36 1.93
CA ASP A 50 17.76 -10.18 0.94
C ASP A 50 16.77 -11.35 0.90
N ARG A 51 17.26 -12.60 0.97
CA ARG A 51 16.38 -13.77 1.12
C ARG A 51 15.55 -13.71 2.39
N LEU A 52 16.14 -13.23 3.50
CA LEU A 52 15.41 -13.03 4.75
C LEU A 52 14.31 -11.97 4.61
N ARG A 53 14.61 -10.85 3.96
CA ARG A 53 13.64 -9.80 3.65
C ARG A 53 12.40 -10.37 2.95
N VAL A 54 12.61 -11.09 1.85
CA VAL A 54 11.52 -11.69 1.07
C VAL A 54 10.73 -12.71 1.90
N ARG A 55 11.41 -13.59 2.65
CA ARG A 55 10.74 -14.57 3.52
C ARG A 55 9.84 -13.90 4.56
N LEU A 56 10.36 -12.88 5.22
CA LEU A 56 9.61 -12.16 6.26
C LEU A 56 8.40 -11.42 5.68
N TRP A 57 8.55 -10.80 4.52
CA TRP A 57 7.44 -10.17 3.81
C TRP A 57 6.34 -11.19 3.47
N LEU A 58 6.69 -12.32 2.87
CA LEU A 58 5.74 -13.38 2.51
C LEU A 58 5.02 -13.97 3.73
N GLN A 59 5.73 -14.13 4.85
CA GLN A 59 5.19 -14.79 6.04
C GLN A 59 4.36 -13.87 6.92
N TYR A 60 4.71 -12.60 7.00
CA TYR A 60 4.13 -11.63 7.96
C TYR A 60 3.38 -10.47 7.29
N GLY A 61 3.31 -10.43 5.96
CA GLY A 61 2.71 -9.32 5.20
C GLY A 61 3.60 -8.08 5.08
N ALA A 62 4.57 -7.92 5.97
CA ALA A 62 5.60 -6.88 5.91
C ALA A 62 6.91 -7.34 6.54
N THR A 63 8.05 -7.00 5.93
CA THR A 63 9.38 -7.29 6.47
C THR A 63 9.57 -6.68 7.86
N ALA A 64 9.08 -5.46 8.07
CA ALA A 64 9.10 -4.76 9.36
C ALA A 64 8.48 -5.60 10.48
N ARG A 65 7.30 -6.19 10.21
CA ARG A 65 6.61 -7.04 11.18
C ARG A 65 7.37 -8.32 11.48
N GLY A 66 7.91 -8.96 10.46
CA GLY A 66 8.72 -10.17 10.61
C GLY A 66 9.99 -9.92 11.44
N LEU A 67 10.68 -8.82 11.20
CA LEU A 67 11.88 -8.44 11.98
C LEU A 67 11.55 -8.16 13.45
N GLU A 68 10.41 -7.54 13.71
CA GLU A 68 9.96 -7.31 15.08
C GLU A 68 9.65 -8.61 15.80
N VAL A 69 8.91 -9.53 15.15
CA VAL A 69 8.47 -10.80 15.76
C VAL A 69 9.63 -11.78 15.97
N GLU A 70 10.49 -11.97 14.98
CA GLU A 70 11.53 -12.99 15.02
C GLU A 70 12.85 -12.51 15.65
N TYR A 71 13.16 -11.22 15.49
CA TYR A 71 14.48 -10.66 15.89
C TYR A 71 14.38 -9.55 16.94
N GLY A 72 13.17 -9.16 17.35
CA GLY A 72 12.98 -8.09 18.33
C GLY A 72 13.44 -6.71 17.84
N ILE A 73 13.54 -6.51 16.53
CA ILE A 73 13.92 -5.23 15.93
C ILE A 73 12.67 -4.36 15.82
N PRO A 74 12.60 -3.21 16.54
CA PRO A 74 11.42 -2.35 16.47
C PRO A 74 11.17 -1.84 15.04
N GLN A 75 9.91 -1.79 14.62
CA GLN A 75 9.55 -1.31 13.29
C GLN A 75 10.07 0.11 13.02
N ARG A 76 10.08 0.99 14.04
CA ARG A 76 10.65 2.34 13.90
C ARG A 76 12.14 2.32 13.57
N GLU A 77 12.94 1.40 14.18
CA GLU A 77 14.35 1.21 13.85
C GLU A 77 14.52 0.76 12.40
N TYR A 78 13.67 -0.18 11.96
CA TYR A 78 13.65 -0.65 10.58
C TYR A 78 13.37 0.49 9.59
N PHE A 79 12.30 1.26 9.77
CA PHE A 79 11.93 2.32 8.82
C PHE A 79 12.99 3.40 8.73
N THR A 80 13.48 3.90 9.87
CA THR A 80 14.54 4.93 9.91
C THR A 80 15.88 4.43 9.39
N GLY A 81 16.16 3.14 9.53
CA GLY A 81 17.40 2.51 9.05
C GLY A 81 17.38 2.13 7.57
N SER A 82 16.21 2.08 6.94
CA SER A 82 16.01 1.59 5.57
C SER A 82 15.11 2.51 4.73
N LEU A 83 13.82 2.23 4.64
CA LEU A 83 12.88 2.79 3.66
C LEU A 83 12.79 4.32 3.74
N GLU A 84 12.83 4.91 4.93
CA GLU A 84 12.81 6.37 5.12
C GLU A 84 14.10 7.06 4.63
N ARG A 85 15.11 6.30 4.22
CA ARG A 85 16.36 6.83 3.68
C ARG A 85 16.39 6.91 2.15
N VAL A 86 15.36 6.33 1.49
CA VAL A 86 15.30 6.42 0.04
C VAL A 86 15.07 7.86 -0.40
N ASP A 87 15.81 8.27 -1.42
CA ASP A 87 15.58 9.56 -2.08
C ASP A 87 14.48 9.38 -3.14
N VAL A 88 13.23 9.55 -2.72
CA VAL A 88 12.04 9.35 -3.56
C VAL A 88 12.11 10.19 -4.83
N SER A 89 12.64 11.41 -4.78
CA SER A 89 12.70 12.32 -5.91
C SER A 89 13.55 11.85 -7.09
N ARG A 90 14.37 10.82 -6.88
CA ARG A 90 15.13 10.18 -7.97
C ARG A 90 14.31 9.23 -8.82
N TYR A 91 13.18 8.77 -8.31
CA TYR A 91 12.37 7.72 -8.90
C TYR A 91 10.98 8.23 -9.27
N ILE A 92 10.44 9.15 -8.49
CA ILE A 92 9.09 9.69 -8.62
C ILE A 92 9.18 11.17 -8.96
N SER A 93 8.37 11.58 -9.91
CA SER A 93 8.15 12.98 -10.31
C SER A 93 6.66 13.29 -10.30
N PRO A 94 6.25 14.58 -10.29
CA PRO A 94 4.83 14.93 -10.37
C PRO A 94 4.12 14.28 -11.55
N ASP A 95 2.95 13.70 -11.29
CA ASP A 95 2.10 13.02 -12.28
C ASP A 95 0.78 13.80 -12.44
N PRO A 96 0.69 14.66 -13.49
CA PRO A 96 -0.51 15.44 -13.75
C PRO A 96 -1.72 14.57 -14.14
N ASP A 97 -1.49 13.45 -14.84
CA ASP A 97 -2.56 12.58 -15.31
C ASP A 97 -3.20 11.84 -14.12
N LEU A 98 -2.38 11.36 -13.19
CA LEU A 98 -2.86 10.82 -11.92
C LEU A 98 -3.60 11.88 -11.11
N ALA A 99 -3.10 13.11 -11.07
CA ALA A 99 -3.76 14.20 -10.37
C ALA A 99 -5.12 14.54 -10.97
N GLU A 100 -5.25 14.55 -12.31
CA GLU A 100 -6.51 14.75 -13.02
C GLU A 100 -7.49 13.61 -12.72
N LEU A 101 -7.04 12.34 -12.83
CA LEU A 101 -7.85 11.18 -12.48
C LEU A 101 -8.40 11.28 -11.06
N LEU A 102 -7.52 11.43 -10.07
CA LEU A 102 -7.93 11.50 -8.66
C LEU A 102 -8.86 12.68 -8.40
N GLY A 103 -8.59 13.84 -9.03
CA GLY A 103 -9.43 15.04 -8.91
C GLY A 103 -10.83 14.89 -9.52
N SER A 104 -10.99 14.00 -10.50
CA SER A 104 -12.27 13.71 -11.16
C SER A 104 -13.20 12.80 -10.35
N LEU A 105 -12.66 12.04 -9.40
CA LEU A 105 -13.43 11.10 -8.60
C LEU A 105 -14.26 11.84 -7.54
N PRO A 106 -15.58 11.64 -7.47
CA PRO A 106 -16.43 12.28 -6.46
C PRO A 106 -16.28 11.65 -5.06
N GLN A 107 -15.68 10.46 -4.96
CA GLN A 107 -15.52 9.72 -3.73
C GLN A 107 -14.44 10.35 -2.84
N ARG A 108 -14.57 10.18 -1.53
CA ARG A 108 -13.51 10.45 -0.56
C ARG A 108 -12.35 9.48 -0.80
N ARG A 109 -11.12 9.95 -0.72
CA ARG A 109 -9.92 9.15 -1.06
C ARG A 109 -8.96 9.12 0.11
N PHE A 110 -8.47 7.92 0.40
CA PHE A 110 -7.44 7.66 1.41
C PHE A 110 -6.37 6.76 0.82
N VAL A 111 -5.13 6.93 1.27
CA VAL A 111 -4.08 5.95 1.03
C VAL A 111 -4.14 4.88 2.12
N PHE A 112 -3.88 3.63 1.76
CA PHE A 112 -3.89 2.49 2.67
C PHE A 112 -2.69 1.58 2.42
N THR A 113 -1.60 1.80 3.14
CA THR A 113 -0.28 1.22 2.85
C THR A 113 0.35 0.49 4.04
N ASN A 114 1.22 -0.49 3.77
CA ASN A 114 2.10 -1.13 4.75
C ASN A 114 3.41 -0.36 4.98
N SER A 115 3.59 0.77 4.32
CA SER A 115 4.75 1.63 4.50
C SER A 115 4.59 2.56 5.73
N SER A 116 5.68 3.23 6.17
CA SER A 116 5.62 4.22 7.24
C SER A 116 4.96 5.52 6.76
N GLU A 117 4.44 6.30 7.72
CA GLU A 117 3.85 7.63 7.45
C GLU A 117 4.80 8.51 6.65
N LEU A 118 6.05 8.64 7.13
CA LEU A 118 7.03 9.53 6.52
C LEU A 118 7.36 9.15 5.06
N TYR A 119 7.48 7.85 4.77
CA TYR A 119 7.71 7.39 3.41
C TYR A 119 6.50 7.68 2.52
N ALA A 120 5.29 7.33 2.98
CA ALA A 120 4.06 7.55 2.23
C ALA A 120 3.85 9.04 1.89
N GLU A 121 4.03 9.94 2.87
CA GLU A 121 3.92 11.39 2.65
C GLU A 121 4.90 11.88 1.59
N ARG A 122 6.16 11.45 1.61
CA ARG A 122 7.17 11.82 0.60
C ARG A 122 6.82 11.34 -0.80
N VAL A 123 6.27 10.13 -0.93
CA VAL A 123 5.83 9.60 -2.23
C VAL A 123 4.66 10.44 -2.77
N LEU A 124 3.65 10.72 -1.94
CA LEU A 124 2.49 11.53 -2.34
C LEU A 124 2.86 12.98 -2.69
N GLU A 125 3.82 13.57 -1.96
CA GLU A 125 4.36 14.89 -2.27
C GLU A 125 5.12 14.88 -3.60
N ALA A 126 5.97 13.87 -3.85
CA ALA A 126 6.71 13.73 -5.09
C ALA A 126 5.81 13.52 -6.30
N LEU A 127 4.72 12.76 -6.17
CA LEU A 127 3.67 12.61 -7.19
C LEU A 127 2.86 13.90 -7.41
N GLY A 128 2.88 14.84 -6.46
CA GLY A 128 2.07 16.06 -6.50
C GLY A 128 0.60 15.85 -6.18
N VAL A 129 0.23 14.72 -5.54
CA VAL A 129 -1.17 14.34 -5.29
C VAL A 129 -1.57 14.34 -3.82
N ARG A 130 -0.66 14.67 -2.89
CA ARG A 130 -0.95 14.62 -1.45
C ARG A 130 -2.24 15.34 -1.05
N GLY A 131 -2.49 16.50 -1.62
CA GLY A 131 -3.69 17.32 -1.35
C GLY A 131 -5.01 16.72 -1.84
N LEU A 132 -4.97 15.63 -2.62
CA LEU A 132 -6.14 14.95 -3.14
C LEU A 132 -6.63 13.81 -2.25
N PHE A 133 -5.89 13.48 -1.18
CA PHE A 133 -6.24 12.46 -0.20
C PHE A 133 -6.62 13.10 1.14
N GLU A 134 -7.71 12.65 1.75
CA GLU A 134 -8.14 13.09 3.07
C GLU A 134 -7.22 12.60 4.19
N GLY A 135 -6.58 11.45 4.00
CA GLY A 135 -5.65 10.88 4.96
C GLY A 135 -4.88 9.68 4.42
N VAL A 136 -3.95 9.23 5.24
CA VAL A 136 -3.10 8.06 4.98
C VAL A 136 -3.25 7.08 6.15
N PHE A 137 -3.72 5.88 5.85
CA PHE A 137 -3.65 4.75 6.76
C PHE A 137 -2.33 4.01 6.49
N HIS A 138 -1.40 4.16 7.37
CA HIS A 138 -0.04 3.60 7.31
C HIS A 138 0.16 2.56 8.42
N ILE A 139 1.25 1.81 8.40
CA ILE A 139 1.45 0.70 9.33
C ILE A 139 1.42 1.13 10.80
N GLU A 140 1.94 2.31 11.14
CA GLU A 140 1.90 2.81 12.52
C GLU A 140 0.47 3.14 12.97
N SER A 141 -0.43 3.58 12.07
CA SER A 141 -1.83 3.86 12.39
C SER A 141 -2.61 2.62 12.80
N SER A 142 -2.14 1.42 12.41
CA SER A 142 -2.68 0.11 12.82
C SER A 142 -1.85 -0.59 13.90
N GLY A 143 -1.05 0.18 14.66
CA GLY A 143 -0.23 -0.37 15.74
C GLY A 143 0.83 -1.36 15.26
N GLY A 144 1.34 -1.20 14.05
CA GLY A 144 2.39 -2.03 13.47
C GLY A 144 1.87 -3.35 12.87
N ARG A 145 0.56 -3.51 12.68
CA ARG A 145 -0.05 -4.67 12.02
C ARG A 145 -0.25 -4.35 10.54
N PRO A 146 0.38 -5.09 9.62
CA PRO A 146 0.28 -4.82 8.19
C PRO A 146 -0.96 -5.47 7.57
N LYS A 147 -1.38 -5.02 6.39
CA LYS A 147 -2.19 -5.84 5.49
C LYS A 147 -1.43 -7.15 5.21
N PRO A 148 -2.11 -8.29 5.11
CA PRO A 148 -3.55 -8.57 5.11
C PRO A 148 -4.15 -8.88 6.49
N ASP A 149 -3.52 -8.50 7.62
CA ASP A 149 -4.18 -8.61 8.93
C ASP A 149 -5.50 -7.81 8.94
N SER A 150 -6.55 -8.32 9.60
CA SER A 150 -7.86 -7.67 9.61
C SER A 150 -7.87 -6.31 10.31
N HIS A 151 -7.00 -6.11 11.30
CA HIS A 151 -6.98 -4.90 12.13
C HIS A 151 -6.80 -3.59 11.36
N PRO A 152 -5.86 -3.45 10.37
CA PRO A 152 -5.77 -2.24 9.54
C PRO A 152 -7.09 -1.85 8.87
N TYR A 153 -7.86 -2.84 8.40
CA TYR A 153 -9.15 -2.58 7.74
C TYR A 153 -10.20 -2.08 8.73
N ASP A 154 -10.25 -2.67 9.95
CA ASP A 154 -11.13 -2.17 11.02
C ASP A 154 -10.80 -0.71 11.37
N VAL A 155 -9.50 -0.36 11.44
CA VAL A 155 -9.05 1.03 11.68
C VAL A 155 -9.53 1.95 10.57
N ALA A 156 -9.39 1.56 9.30
CA ALA A 156 -9.82 2.37 8.16
C ALA A 156 -11.35 2.57 8.15
N VAL A 157 -12.13 1.51 8.40
CA VAL A 157 -13.59 1.58 8.50
C VAL A 157 -14.02 2.53 9.61
N GLN A 158 -13.44 2.39 10.81
CA GLN A 158 -13.78 3.26 11.95
C GLN A 158 -13.41 4.72 11.69
N ALA A 159 -12.24 4.98 11.13
CA ALA A 159 -11.76 6.33 10.89
C ALA A 159 -12.53 7.04 9.77
N THR A 160 -12.94 6.33 8.73
CA THR A 160 -13.75 6.90 7.64
C THR A 160 -15.20 7.11 8.05
N GLY A 161 -15.70 6.34 9.03
CA GLY A 161 -17.09 6.32 9.46
C GLY A 161 -18.05 5.76 8.41
N GLU A 162 -17.52 5.10 7.35
CA GLU A 162 -18.32 4.57 6.26
C GLU A 162 -18.53 3.05 6.44
N GLN A 163 -19.62 2.53 5.91
CA GLN A 163 -19.88 1.09 5.92
C GLN A 163 -19.04 0.40 4.83
N PRO A 164 -18.49 -0.81 5.08
CA PRO A 164 -17.65 -1.51 4.11
C PRO A 164 -18.28 -1.64 2.71
N GLN A 165 -19.60 -1.84 2.62
CA GLN A 165 -20.32 -1.97 1.34
C GLN A 165 -20.28 -0.71 0.47
N HIS A 166 -19.94 0.45 1.07
CA HIS A 166 -19.77 1.73 0.38
C HIS A 166 -18.30 2.12 0.23
N MET A 167 -17.40 1.18 0.46
CA MET A 167 -15.96 1.36 0.34
C MET A 167 -15.40 0.49 -0.78
N ALA A 168 -14.36 0.99 -1.46
CA ALA A 168 -13.56 0.22 -2.40
C ALA A 168 -12.10 0.18 -1.92
N LEU A 169 -11.42 -0.93 -2.19
CA LEU A 169 -9.96 -1.06 -2.03
C LEU A 169 -9.35 -1.42 -3.38
N ILE A 170 -8.31 -0.66 -3.77
CA ILE A 170 -7.49 -0.89 -4.94
C ILE A 170 -6.08 -1.23 -4.47
N ASP A 171 -5.57 -2.39 -4.86
CA ASP A 171 -4.26 -2.90 -4.41
C ASP A 171 -3.66 -3.80 -5.52
N ASP A 172 -2.35 -3.74 -5.70
CA ASP A 172 -1.61 -4.58 -6.65
C ASP A 172 -1.31 -5.98 -6.07
N THR A 173 -1.48 -6.15 -4.76
CA THR A 173 -1.24 -7.41 -4.04
C THR A 173 -2.56 -8.08 -3.67
N GLU A 174 -2.88 -9.20 -4.33
CA GLU A 174 -4.17 -9.88 -4.16
C GLU A 174 -4.45 -10.31 -2.72
N ALA A 175 -3.43 -10.75 -1.98
CA ALA A 175 -3.58 -11.12 -0.58
C ALA A 175 -4.17 -9.99 0.29
N ASN A 176 -3.90 -8.73 -0.06
CA ASN A 176 -4.44 -7.57 0.64
C ASN A 176 -5.93 -7.34 0.35
N LEU A 177 -6.44 -7.84 -0.76
CA LEU A 177 -7.85 -7.67 -1.15
C LEU A 177 -8.79 -8.63 -0.41
N GLY A 178 -8.29 -9.79 0.02
CA GLY A 178 -9.08 -10.83 0.67
C GLY A 178 -9.89 -10.34 1.88
N PRO A 179 -9.25 -9.77 2.91
CA PRO A 179 -9.94 -9.25 4.10
C PRO A 179 -10.98 -8.16 3.77
N ALA A 180 -10.67 -7.27 2.82
CA ALA A 180 -11.60 -6.24 2.39
C ALA A 180 -12.87 -6.85 1.73
N ALA A 181 -12.69 -7.87 0.89
CA ALA A 181 -13.81 -8.59 0.26
C ALA A 181 -14.65 -9.33 1.31
N GLU A 182 -14.04 -9.93 2.34
CA GLU A 182 -14.75 -10.58 3.44
C GLU A 182 -15.59 -9.59 4.25
N MET A 183 -15.15 -8.34 4.37
CA MET A 183 -15.92 -7.26 5.00
C MET A 183 -17.04 -6.71 4.10
N GLY A 184 -17.06 -7.06 2.82
CA GLY A 184 -18.05 -6.62 1.83
C GLY A 184 -17.65 -5.35 1.07
N MET A 185 -16.38 -4.96 1.08
CA MET A 185 -15.87 -3.88 0.24
C MET A 185 -15.83 -4.31 -1.23
N LEU A 186 -15.95 -3.37 -2.15
CA LEU A 186 -15.59 -3.57 -3.54
C LEU A 186 -14.07 -3.65 -3.63
N THR A 187 -13.56 -4.75 -4.20
CA THR A 187 -12.10 -4.97 -4.30
C THR A 187 -11.65 -5.01 -5.75
N ILE A 188 -10.58 -4.28 -6.04
CA ILE A 188 -10.05 -4.08 -7.39
C ILE A 188 -8.57 -4.43 -7.37
N LYS A 189 -8.20 -5.48 -8.10
CA LYS A 189 -6.83 -5.91 -8.31
C LYS A 189 -6.23 -5.10 -9.47
N LEU A 190 -5.18 -4.35 -9.19
CA LEU A 190 -4.44 -3.62 -10.23
C LEU A 190 -3.31 -4.49 -10.80
N GLY A 191 -3.06 -4.36 -12.11
CA GLY A 191 -1.98 -5.05 -12.82
C GLY A 191 -2.37 -6.45 -13.30
N GLU A 192 -1.76 -7.51 -12.78
CA GLU A 192 -2.06 -8.89 -13.17
C GLU A 192 -3.49 -9.31 -12.78
N ALA A 193 -4.10 -10.18 -13.58
CA ALA A 193 -5.44 -10.67 -13.32
C ALA A 193 -5.51 -11.43 -11.98
N PRO A 194 -6.57 -11.21 -11.18
CA PRO A 194 -6.72 -11.91 -9.91
C PRO A 194 -7.04 -13.38 -10.11
N ASP A 195 -6.59 -14.21 -9.17
CA ASP A 195 -6.98 -15.62 -9.07
C ASP A 195 -8.38 -15.76 -8.46
N ASP A 196 -8.74 -14.88 -7.51
CA ASP A 196 -10.03 -14.86 -6.83
C ASP A 196 -11.07 -14.06 -7.64
N PRO A 197 -12.16 -14.70 -8.14
CA PRO A 197 -13.18 -14.03 -8.96
C PRO A 197 -14.02 -12.98 -8.22
N ARG A 198 -13.83 -12.82 -6.90
CA ARG A 198 -14.47 -11.74 -6.13
C ARG A 198 -13.86 -10.37 -6.44
N HIS A 199 -12.60 -10.33 -6.91
CA HIS A 199 -11.91 -9.09 -7.22
C HIS A 199 -12.15 -8.67 -8.66
N LEU A 200 -12.51 -7.40 -8.86
CA LEU A 200 -12.50 -6.81 -10.19
C LEU A 200 -11.05 -6.64 -10.66
N HIS A 201 -10.83 -6.69 -11.95
CA HIS A 201 -9.52 -6.53 -12.56
C HIS A 201 -9.39 -5.16 -13.24
N LEU A 202 -8.29 -4.50 -12.98
CA LEU A 202 -7.91 -3.23 -13.58
C LEU A 202 -6.44 -3.29 -14.03
N ILE A 203 -6.18 -3.08 -15.31
CA ILE A 203 -4.80 -3.09 -15.83
C ILE A 203 -4.16 -1.71 -15.63
N ASP A 204 -4.92 -0.65 -15.86
CA ASP A 204 -4.47 0.73 -15.73
C ASP A 204 -5.40 1.48 -14.78
N LEU A 205 -4.82 2.19 -13.81
CA LEU A 205 -5.57 2.96 -12.83
C LEU A 205 -6.47 4.03 -13.48
N HIS A 206 -6.10 4.54 -14.66
CA HIS A 206 -6.88 5.53 -15.41
C HIS A 206 -8.24 4.99 -15.89
N ASP A 207 -8.43 3.68 -15.96
CA ASP A 207 -9.71 3.05 -16.30
C ASP A 207 -10.67 2.91 -15.10
N LEU A 208 -10.23 3.32 -13.90
CA LEU A 208 -11.00 3.21 -12.66
C LEU A 208 -12.41 3.83 -12.73
N PRO A 209 -12.64 5.03 -13.33
CA PRO A 209 -13.98 5.60 -13.40
C PRO A 209 -15.01 4.73 -14.14
N GLY A 210 -14.56 3.79 -14.96
CA GLY A 210 -15.42 2.83 -15.67
C GLY A 210 -15.96 1.70 -14.78
N LEU A 211 -15.37 1.48 -13.62
CA LEU A 211 -15.73 0.42 -12.66
C LEU A 211 -16.59 0.91 -11.49
N LEU A 212 -16.59 2.22 -11.19
CA LEU A 212 -17.27 2.88 -10.06
C LEU A 212 -18.67 3.42 -10.38
#